data_48457f36d02ea5f247747393977f366d
#
_entry.id   48457f36d02ea5f247747393977f366d
#
_cell.length_a   1.000
_cell.length_b   1.000
_cell.length_c   1.000
_cell.angle_alpha   90.00
_cell.angle_beta   90.00
_cell.angle_gamma   90.00
#
_symmetry.space_group_name_H-M   'P 1'
#
loop_
_entity.id
_entity.type
_entity.pdbx_description
1 polymer ?
#
loop_
_entity_poly.entity_id
_entity_poly.type
_entity_poly.pdbx_seq_one_letter_code
_entity_poly.pdbx_strand_id
1 'polypeptide(L)'
;RLGIVPRIKEISPQFTETMTSNVERLTAAQGFIDRGMALLRQQVVLSRGDVHTIEVDRIDPMLPVQFVVYELLRGFHFNPEVINQLYHSFENEGQSTGKHFYSRDYAAYIDRRRIIVMPIPADDTCELEADAQTRRLSCGGNIIRFERLEVDDLDTLQQPDNVALIDESKLRYPLRVRRWRDGDSFVPFGMSGHKKVS
;
A
#
# COMPACT_ATOMS: atom_id res chain seq x y z
N ARG A 1 -12.28 -30.78 4.27
CA ARG A 1 -12.36 -31.50 2.97
C ARG A 1 -13.12 -32.83 3.07
N LEU A 2 -12.92 -33.63 4.11
CA LEU A 2 -13.51 -34.98 4.22
C LEU A 2 -15.02 -35.01 4.52
N GLY A 3 -15.63 -33.93 5.02
CA GLY A 3 -17.06 -33.92 5.37
C GLY A 3 -17.97 -33.20 4.37
N ILE A 4 -17.44 -32.22 3.64
CA ILE A 4 -18.25 -31.35 2.77
C ILE A 4 -18.40 -31.95 1.36
N VAL A 5 -17.32 -32.39 0.73
CA VAL A 5 -17.33 -32.89 -0.64
C VAL A 5 -18.25 -34.10 -0.80
N PRO A 6 -18.27 -35.13 0.10
CA PRO A 6 -19.21 -36.23 0.02
C PRO A 6 -20.67 -35.79 0.03
N ARG A 7 -21.05 -34.85 0.91
CA ARG A 7 -22.43 -34.33 0.98
C ARG A 7 -22.86 -33.58 -0.27
N ILE A 8 -21.91 -32.81 -0.87
CA ILE A 8 -22.18 -32.11 -2.12
C ILE A 8 -22.39 -33.14 -3.27
N LYS A 9 -21.63 -34.24 -3.29
CA LYS A 9 -21.80 -35.29 -4.28
C LYS A 9 -23.12 -36.04 -4.16
N GLU A 10 -23.69 -36.14 -2.96
CA GLU A 10 -25.05 -36.68 -2.76
C GLU A 10 -26.12 -35.80 -3.42
N ILE A 11 -25.93 -34.49 -3.41
CA ILE A 11 -26.85 -33.51 -4.00
C ILE A 11 -26.60 -33.37 -5.52
N SER A 12 -25.33 -33.36 -5.91
CA SER A 12 -24.89 -33.23 -7.30
C SER A 12 -23.78 -34.23 -7.62
N PRO A 13 -24.10 -35.38 -8.17
CA PRO A 13 -23.13 -36.45 -8.51
C PRO A 13 -22.00 -35.94 -9.43
N GLN A 14 -22.32 -35.01 -10.33
CA GLN A 14 -21.37 -34.43 -11.31
C GLN A 14 -20.50 -33.33 -10.74
N PHE A 15 -20.67 -32.94 -9.44
CA PHE A 15 -19.95 -31.83 -8.83
C PHE A 15 -18.44 -31.85 -9.06
N THR A 16 -17.81 -33.02 -8.87
CA THR A 16 -16.36 -33.13 -9.01
C THR A 16 -15.91 -32.90 -10.45
N GLU A 17 -16.62 -33.45 -11.42
CA GLU A 17 -16.31 -33.33 -12.85
C GLU A 17 -16.49 -31.85 -13.29
N THR A 18 -17.61 -31.23 -12.91
CA THR A 18 -17.88 -29.82 -13.18
C THR A 18 -16.81 -28.91 -12.57
N MET A 19 -16.43 -29.17 -11.31
CA MET A 19 -15.38 -28.37 -10.64
C MET A 19 -14.02 -28.58 -11.30
N THR A 20 -13.66 -29.80 -11.70
CA THR A 20 -12.41 -30.08 -12.42
C THR A 20 -12.38 -29.30 -13.74
N SER A 21 -13.43 -29.37 -14.53
CA SER A 21 -13.56 -28.65 -15.80
C SER A 21 -13.50 -27.13 -15.59
N ASN A 22 -14.13 -26.60 -14.53
CA ASN A 22 -14.04 -25.18 -14.21
C ASN A 22 -12.60 -24.76 -13.82
N VAL A 23 -11.91 -25.58 -13.03
CA VAL A 23 -10.50 -25.30 -12.67
C VAL A 23 -9.61 -25.30 -13.92
N GLU A 24 -9.79 -26.28 -14.82
CA GLU A 24 -9.05 -26.32 -16.08
C GLU A 24 -9.28 -25.07 -16.94
N ARG A 25 -10.55 -24.64 -17.09
CA ARG A 25 -10.90 -23.43 -17.84
C ARG A 25 -10.31 -22.17 -17.20
N LEU A 26 -10.40 -22.04 -15.87
CA LEU A 26 -9.84 -20.88 -15.16
C LEU A 26 -8.31 -20.87 -15.26
N THR A 27 -7.67 -22.04 -15.19
CA THR A 27 -6.21 -22.16 -15.36
C THR A 27 -5.78 -21.75 -16.78
N ALA A 28 -6.52 -22.17 -17.79
CA ALA A 28 -6.25 -21.78 -19.18
C ALA A 28 -6.45 -20.25 -19.38
N ALA A 29 -7.52 -19.68 -18.81
CA ALA A 29 -7.79 -18.26 -18.86
C ALA A 29 -6.67 -17.46 -18.15
N GLN A 30 -6.22 -17.92 -16.97
CA GLN A 30 -5.10 -17.30 -16.27
C GLN A 30 -3.82 -17.33 -17.09
N GLY A 31 -3.50 -18.45 -17.74
CA GLY A 31 -2.34 -18.55 -18.62
C GLY A 31 -2.39 -17.60 -19.82
N PHE A 32 -3.59 -17.32 -20.34
CA PHE A 32 -3.79 -16.33 -21.39
C PHE A 32 -3.56 -14.90 -20.86
N ILE A 33 -4.11 -14.58 -19.69
CA ILE A 33 -3.91 -13.29 -19.01
C ILE A 33 -2.42 -13.07 -18.74
N ASP A 34 -1.73 -14.05 -18.16
CA ASP A 34 -0.30 -13.93 -17.82
C ASP A 34 0.57 -13.64 -19.05
N ARG A 35 0.28 -14.29 -20.18
CA ARG A 35 0.96 -13.99 -21.45
C ARG A 35 0.65 -12.59 -21.97
N GLY A 36 -0.61 -12.19 -21.96
CA GLY A 36 -1.03 -10.84 -22.37
C GLY A 36 -0.35 -9.78 -21.50
N MET A 37 -0.33 -9.98 -20.19
CA MET A 37 0.32 -9.09 -19.25
C MET A 37 1.84 -9.02 -19.43
N ALA A 38 2.50 -10.13 -19.77
CA ALA A 38 3.93 -10.14 -20.05
C ALA A 38 4.28 -9.27 -21.27
N LEU A 39 3.49 -9.34 -22.33
CA LEU A 39 3.66 -8.50 -23.53
C LEU A 39 3.36 -7.03 -23.23
N LEU A 40 2.26 -6.76 -22.54
CA LEU A 40 1.87 -5.40 -22.19
C LEU A 40 2.90 -4.73 -21.27
N ARG A 41 3.45 -5.47 -20.31
CA ARG A 41 4.50 -4.97 -19.41
C ARG A 41 5.70 -4.43 -20.18
N GLN A 42 6.13 -5.10 -21.26
CA GLN A 42 7.24 -4.64 -22.11
C GLN A 42 6.95 -3.30 -22.80
N GLN A 43 5.68 -2.99 -23.04
CA GLN A 43 5.26 -1.77 -23.74
C GLN A 43 5.05 -0.58 -22.79
N VAL A 44 4.52 -0.85 -21.58
CA VAL A 44 4.06 0.21 -20.68
C VAL A 44 4.95 0.40 -19.44
N VAL A 45 5.89 -0.52 -19.16
CA VAL A 45 6.79 -0.41 -17.99
C VAL A 45 8.20 -0.13 -18.46
N LEU A 46 8.73 1.00 -18.01
CA LEU A 46 10.13 1.38 -18.19
C LEU A 46 10.89 1.11 -16.90
N SER A 47 11.92 0.27 -16.93
CA SER A 47 12.77 -0.03 -15.79
C SER A 47 14.14 0.59 -15.93
N ARG A 48 14.59 1.29 -14.89
CA ARG A 48 15.96 1.84 -14.79
C ARG A 48 16.53 1.43 -13.43
N GLY A 49 17.36 0.39 -13.43
CA GLY A 49 17.76 -0.27 -12.18
C GLY A 49 16.52 -0.81 -11.48
N ASP A 50 16.38 -0.49 -10.20
CA ASP A 50 15.26 -0.96 -9.36
C ASP A 50 14.04 -0.03 -9.40
N VAL A 51 14.08 1.04 -10.20
CA VAL A 51 12.95 1.96 -10.38
C VAL A 51 12.15 1.55 -11.60
N HIS A 52 10.84 1.37 -11.40
CA HIS A 52 9.90 0.97 -12.45
C HIS A 52 8.88 2.10 -12.66
N THR A 53 8.76 2.55 -13.89
CA THR A 53 7.78 3.58 -14.29
C THR A 53 6.71 2.92 -15.15
N ILE A 54 5.47 2.95 -14.71
CA ILE A 54 4.30 2.48 -15.46
C ILE A 54 3.69 3.67 -16.17
N GLU A 55 3.72 3.67 -17.49
CA GLU A 55 3.11 4.70 -18.34
C GLU A 55 1.65 4.33 -18.62
N VAL A 56 0.75 4.75 -17.72
CA VAL A 56 -0.67 4.33 -17.77
C VAL A 56 -1.35 4.78 -19.07
N ASP A 57 -0.98 5.93 -19.62
CA ASP A 57 -1.52 6.44 -20.89
C ASP A 57 -1.16 5.59 -22.12
N ARG A 58 -0.21 4.67 -21.98
CA ARG A 58 0.11 3.70 -23.04
C ARG A 58 -0.73 2.43 -22.98
N ILE A 59 -1.52 2.27 -21.93
CA ILE A 59 -2.46 1.15 -21.84
C ILE A 59 -3.62 1.45 -22.79
N ASP A 60 -3.93 0.50 -23.68
CA ASP A 60 -5.08 0.61 -24.57
C ASP A 60 -6.35 0.82 -23.72
N PRO A 61 -7.11 1.92 -23.93
CA PRO A 61 -8.31 2.22 -23.17
C PRO A 61 -9.46 1.20 -23.39
N MET A 62 -9.36 0.34 -24.42
CA MET A 62 -10.26 -0.80 -24.61
C MET A 62 -10.03 -1.93 -23.61
N LEU A 63 -8.87 -1.94 -22.94
CA LEU A 63 -8.56 -2.90 -21.87
C LEU A 63 -9.15 -2.39 -20.52
N PRO A 64 -9.44 -3.29 -19.59
CA PRO A 64 -9.83 -2.89 -18.23
C PRO A 64 -8.62 -2.33 -17.49
N VAL A 65 -8.36 -1.02 -17.66
CA VAL A 65 -7.15 -0.33 -17.18
C VAL A 65 -6.88 -0.57 -15.70
N GLN A 66 -7.92 -0.51 -14.85
CA GLN A 66 -7.79 -0.80 -13.42
C GLN A 66 -7.25 -2.21 -13.16
N PHE A 67 -7.74 -3.21 -13.89
CA PHE A 67 -7.26 -4.58 -13.78
C PHE A 67 -5.80 -4.71 -14.25
N VAL A 68 -5.45 -4.04 -15.35
CA VAL A 68 -4.08 -4.01 -15.87
C VAL A 68 -3.13 -3.39 -14.84
N VAL A 69 -3.48 -2.24 -14.26
CA VAL A 69 -2.69 -1.60 -13.21
C VAL A 69 -2.55 -2.51 -11.99
N TYR A 70 -3.64 -3.17 -11.59
CA TYR A 70 -3.60 -4.15 -10.51
C TYR A 70 -2.59 -5.28 -10.79
N GLU A 71 -2.64 -5.90 -11.98
CA GLU A 71 -1.74 -6.99 -12.37
C GLU A 71 -0.27 -6.52 -12.49
N LEU A 72 -0.03 -5.28 -12.89
CA LEU A 72 1.31 -4.70 -12.95
C LEU A 72 1.90 -4.46 -11.55
N LEU A 73 1.07 -4.03 -10.58
CA LEU A 73 1.49 -3.65 -9.24
C LEU A 73 1.54 -4.82 -8.25
N ARG A 74 0.73 -5.87 -8.45
CA ARG A 74 0.69 -7.00 -7.51
C ARG A 74 2.05 -7.69 -7.32
N GLY A 75 2.90 -7.67 -8.35
CA GLY A 75 4.27 -8.21 -8.28
C GLY A 75 5.21 -7.46 -7.33
N PHE A 76 4.82 -6.26 -6.88
CA PHE A 76 5.55 -5.43 -5.92
C PHE A 76 4.95 -5.52 -4.50
N HIS A 77 4.17 -6.55 -4.22
CA HIS A 77 3.59 -6.85 -2.90
C HIS A 77 2.66 -5.77 -2.33
N PHE A 78 2.07 -4.93 -3.18
CA PHE A 78 1.03 -4.00 -2.73
C PHE A 78 -0.26 -4.75 -2.38
N ASN A 79 -0.89 -4.35 -1.28
CA ASN A 79 -2.20 -4.86 -0.90
C ASN A 79 -3.25 -4.42 -1.95
N PRO A 80 -4.24 -5.25 -2.31
CA PRO A 80 -5.31 -4.90 -3.24
C PRO A 80 -6.01 -3.58 -2.94
N GLU A 81 -6.25 -3.27 -1.67
CA GLU A 81 -6.86 -2.00 -1.26
C GLU A 81 -5.97 -0.79 -1.57
N VAL A 82 -4.66 -0.93 -1.34
CA VAL A 82 -3.67 0.11 -1.65
C VAL A 82 -3.60 0.35 -3.16
N ILE A 83 -3.64 -0.72 -3.97
CA ILE A 83 -3.68 -0.59 -5.44
C ILE A 83 -4.95 0.13 -5.88
N ASN A 84 -6.10 -0.17 -5.30
CA ASN A 84 -7.35 0.51 -5.61
C ASN A 84 -7.29 2.00 -5.24
N GLN A 85 -6.77 2.34 -4.06
CA GLN A 85 -6.58 3.73 -3.63
C GLN A 85 -5.62 4.49 -4.55
N LEU A 86 -4.53 3.84 -4.98
CA LEU A 86 -3.58 4.40 -5.92
C LEU A 86 -4.27 4.68 -7.27
N TYR A 87 -5.02 3.72 -7.80
CA TYR A 87 -5.73 3.87 -9.06
C TYR A 87 -6.78 4.98 -9.00
N HIS A 88 -7.60 5.05 -7.95
CA HIS A 88 -8.55 6.13 -7.75
C HIS A 88 -7.87 7.50 -7.61
N SER A 89 -6.72 7.54 -6.94
CA SER A 89 -5.92 8.77 -6.86
C SER A 89 -5.35 9.17 -8.22
N PHE A 90 -4.98 8.19 -9.06
CA PHE A 90 -4.53 8.41 -10.42
C PHE A 90 -5.63 9.01 -11.32
N GLU A 91 -6.88 8.55 -11.21
CA GLU A 91 -8.01 9.08 -11.98
C GLU A 91 -8.37 10.53 -11.57
N ASN A 92 -8.17 10.89 -10.30
CA ASN A 92 -8.49 12.22 -9.76
C ASN A 92 -7.27 13.16 -9.81
N GLU A 93 -6.80 13.50 -11.00
CA GLU A 93 -5.55 14.22 -11.30
C GLU A 93 -5.28 15.52 -10.52
N GLY A 94 -6.27 16.18 -9.96
CA GLY A 94 -6.11 17.47 -9.28
C GLY A 94 -5.59 17.42 -7.83
N GLN A 95 -5.63 16.24 -7.18
CA GLN A 95 -5.36 16.10 -5.74
C GLN A 95 -4.28 15.06 -5.41
N SER A 96 -3.61 14.49 -6.40
CA SER A 96 -2.85 13.25 -6.24
C SER A 96 -1.34 13.41 -6.32
N THR A 97 -0.83 14.57 -6.76
CA THR A 97 0.61 14.80 -6.88
C THR A 97 1.24 14.80 -5.48
N GLY A 98 2.18 13.87 -5.28
CA GLY A 98 2.90 13.76 -4.01
C GLY A 98 2.34 12.71 -3.03
N LYS A 99 1.23 12.03 -3.34
CA LYS A 99 0.79 10.89 -2.53
C LYS A 99 1.71 9.69 -2.72
N HIS A 100 2.12 9.10 -1.62
CA HIS A 100 2.92 7.88 -1.58
C HIS A 100 2.07 6.71 -1.12
N PHE A 101 2.26 5.59 -1.78
CA PHE A 101 1.63 4.30 -1.46
C PHE A 101 2.73 3.30 -1.13
N TYR A 102 2.54 2.50 -0.10
CA TYR A 102 3.59 1.62 0.39
C TYR A 102 3.15 0.17 0.37
N SER A 103 4.07 -0.70 -0.02
CA SER A 103 4.01 -2.13 0.25
C SER A 103 5.07 -2.48 1.30
N ARG A 104 5.27 -3.76 1.54
CA ARG A 104 6.32 -4.22 2.42
C ARG A 104 7.72 -3.76 1.97
N ASP A 105 8.00 -3.84 0.67
CA ASP A 105 9.35 -3.69 0.12
C ASP A 105 9.45 -2.56 -0.91
N TYR A 106 8.31 -1.97 -1.33
CA TYR A 106 8.26 -0.95 -2.38
C TYR A 106 7.40 0.24 -1.97
N ALA A 107 7.78 1.40 -2.49
CA ALA A 107 6.95 2.61 -2.48
C ALA A 107 6.52 2.93 -3.91
N ALA A 108 5.27 3.40 -4.07
CA ALA A 108 4.77 3.90 -5.33
C ALA A 108 4.26 5.33 -5.17
N TYR A 109 4.41 6.16 -6.18
CA TYR A 109 3.84 7.50 -6.23
C TYR A 109 3.40 7.85 -7.65
N ILE A 110 2.49 8.82 -7.76
CA ILE A 110 1.95 9.29 -9.03
C ILE A 110 2.67 10.56 -9.44
N ASP A 111 3.23 10.57 -10.62
CA ASP A 111 3.82 11.75 -11.27
C ASP A 111 3.34 11.84 -12.73
N ARG A 112 2.60 12.92 -13.05
CA ARG A 112 2.17 13.25 -14.42
C ARG A 112 1.64 12.05 -15.20
N ARG A 113 0.58 11.40 -14.72
CA ARG A 113 -0.05 10.22 -15.32
C ARG A 113 0.85 8.97 -15.43
N ARG A 114 1.88 8.91 -14.59
CA ARG A 114 2.76 7.74 -14.43
C ARG A 114 2.71 7.25 -13.00
N ILE A 115 2.81 5.96 -12.83
CA ILE A 115 3.01 5.35 -11.53
C ILE A 115 4.47 4.95 -11.44
N ILE A 116 5.20 5.51 -10.50
CA ILE A 116 6.61 5.22 -10.27
C ILE A 116 6.71 4.33 -9.05
N VAL A 117 7.33 3.17 -9.22
CA VAL A 117 7.55 2.17 -8.17
C VAL A 117 9.04 2.05 -7.93
N MET A 118 9.45 2.16 -6.69
CA MET A 118 10.85 2.01 -6.28
C MET A 118 10.96 1.14 -5.03
N PRO A 119 12.05 0.38 -4.87
CA PRO A 119 12.29 -0.34 -3.65
C PRO A 119 12.46 0.65 -2.50
N ILE A 120 12.04 0.22 -1.34
CA ILE A 120 12.32 0.93 -0.11
C ILE A 120 13.72 0.46 0.32
N PRO A 121 14.70 1.38 0.48
CA PRO A 121 16.05 1.00 0.88
C PRO A 121 16.04 0.11 2.13
N ALA A 122 16.79 -0.98 2.11
CA ALA A 122 16.90 -1.91 3.25
C ALA A 122 17.48 -1.25 4.51
N ASP A 123 18.28 -0.21 4.34
CA ASP A 123 18.80 0.64 5.43
C ASP A 123 17.71 1.54 6.08
N ASP A 124 16.50 1.51 5.57
CA ASP A 124 15.35 2.20 6.16
C ASP A 124 14.72 1.41 7.33
N THR A 125 15.41 0.41 7.88
CA THR A 125 15.13 -0.16 9.19
C THR A 125 15.56 0.82 10.29
N CYS A 126 15.12 2.06 10.16
CA CYS A 126 15.33 3.03 11.21
C CYS A 126 14.51 2.59 12.43
N GLU A 127 15.20 2.18 13.44
CA GLU A 127 14.65 2.02 14.78
C GLU A 127 15.55 2.84 15.73
N LEU A 128 15.03 4.01 16.11
CA LEU A 128 15.73 4.98 16.95
C LEU A 128 14.94 5.21 18.23
N GLU A 129 15.63 5.56 19.28
CA GLU A 129 15.02 5.99 20.54
C GLU A 129 15.14 7.51 20.70
N ALA A 130 14.07 8.14 21.13
CA ALA A 130 14.01 9.54 21.48
C ALA A 130 13.74 9.66 22.99
N ASP A 131 14.64 10.28 23.71
CA ASP A 131 14.43 10.68 25.10
C ASP A 131 13.64 12.01 25.21
N ALA A 132 13.35 12.44 26.43
CA ALA A 132 12.62 13.69 26.68
C ALA A 132 13.40 14.95 26.25
N GLN A 133 14.67 14.86 25.94
CA GLN A 133 15.52 15.98 25.53
C GLN A 133 15.79 15.98 24.04
N THR A 134 15.47 14.91 23.34
CA THR A 134 15.67 14.76 21.92
C THR A 134 14.84 15.81 21.17
N ARG A 135 15.50 16.63 20.36
CA ARG A 135 14.86 17.68 19.55
C ARG A 135 14.77 17.33 18.07
N ARG A 136 15.61 16.41 17.62
CA ARG A 136 15.69 16.05 16.21
C ARG A 136 16.23 14.63 16.06
N LEU A 137 15.57 13.86 15.18
CA LEU A 137 16.06 12.56 14.70
C LEU A 137 16.09 12.55 13.18
N SER A 138 17.01 11.80 12.62
CA SER A 138 17.05 11.52 11.18
C SER A 138 16.83 10.03 10.97
N CYS A 139 15.83 9.68 10.18
CA CYS A 139 15.36 8.32 9.98
C CYS A 139 14.97 8.12 8.52
N GLY A 140 15.69 7.27 7.80
CA GLY A 140 15.37 6.94 6.40
C GLY A 140 15.28 8.15 5.49
N GLY A 141 16.20 9.11 5.64
CA GLY A 141 16.18 10.36 4.87
C GLY A 141 15.15 11.40 5.34
N ASN A 142 14.26 11.04 6.26
CA ASN A 142 13.31 11.96 6.88
C ASN A 142 13.89 12.58 8.16
N ILE A 143 13.48 13.81 8.43
CA ILE A 143 13.85 14.53 9.65
C ILE A 143 12.58 14.67 10.50
N ILE A 144 12.63 14.13 11.71
CA ILE A 144 11.59 14.27 12.71
C ILE A 144 12.06 15.31 13.72
N ARG A 145 11.25 16.35 13.95
CA ARG A 145 11.50 17.37 14.96
C ARG A 145 10.51 17.19 16.09
N PHE A 146 10.99 17.35 17.32
CA PHE A 146 10.18 17.33 18.53
C PHE A 146 10.17 18.73 19.12
N GLU A 147 8.99 19.30 19.23
CA GLU A 147 8.78 20.64 19.82
C GLU A 147 7.75 20.51 20.93
N ARG A 148 7.96 21.23 22.02
CA ARG A 148 6.99 21.36 23.10
C ARG A 148 6.28 22.68 22.93
N LEU A 149 4.97 22.63 22.99
CA LEU A 149 4.10 23.78 22.90
C LEU A 149 3.18 23.76 24.12
N GLU A 150 2.90 24.93 24.68
CA GLU A 150 1.83 25.08 25.64
C GLU A 150 0.48 25.07 24.89
N VAL A 151 -0.58 24.58 25.57
CA VAL A 151 -1.90 24.49 24.93
C VAL A 151 -2.42 25.88 24.52
N ASP A 152 -2.07 26.91 25.26
CA ASP A 152 -2.47 28.30 25.02
C ASP A 152 -1.77 28.92 23.79
N ASP A 153 -0.68 28.29 23.30
CA ASP A 153 0.03 28.70 22.09
C ASP A 153 -0.55 28.08 20.81
N LEU A 154 -1.59 27.25 20.93
CA LEU A 154 -2.21 26.57 19.80
C LEU A 154 -3.47 27.31 19.34
N ASP A 155 -3.40 27.94 18.18
CA ASP A 155 -4.56 28.59 17.56
C ASP A 155 -5.63 27.56 17.13
N THR A 156 -5.21 26.34 16.78
CA THR A 156 -6.09 25.26 16.35
C THR A 156 -5.46 23.90 16.57
N LEU A 157 -6.31 22.88 16.84
CA LEU A 157 -5.89 21.47 16.88
C LEU A 157 -5.69 20.87 15.48
N GLN A 158 -6.19 21.54 14.45
CA GLN A 158 -5.99 21.10 13.07
C GLN A 158 -4.62 21.53 12.59
N GLN A 159 -3.77 20.56 12.31
CA GLN A 159 -2.40 20.75 11.87
C GLN A 159 -2.20 20.24 10.44
N PRO A 160 -1.16 20.69 9.73
CA PRO A 160 -0.75 20.11 8.46
C PRO A 160 -0.47 18.61 8.57
N ASP A 161 -0.59 17.88 7.46
CA ASP A 161 -0.44 16.42 7.41
C ASP A 161 0.93 15.89 7.89
N ASN A 162 1.94 16.76 7.94
CA ASN A 162 3.28 16.43 8.42
C ASN A 162 3.52 16.79 9.89
N VAL A 163 2.50 17.21 10.61
CA VAL A 163 2.57 17.59 12.05
C VAL A 163 1.60 16.73 12.85
N ALA A 164 2.11 16.08 13.89
CA ALA A 164 1.31 15.34 14.84
C ALA A 164 1.36 15.99 16.23
N LEU A 165 0.21 16.35 16.79
CA LEU A 165 0.07 16.78 18.17
C LEU A 165 -0.12 15.57 19.09
N ILE A 166 0.70 15.48 20.12
CA ILE A 166 0.66 14.40 21.09
C ILE A 166 0.66 14.97 22.50
N ASP A 167 -0.24 14.48 23.34
CA ASP A 167 -0.30 14.86 24.75
C ASP A 167 0.93 14.33 25.50
N GLU A 168 1.82 15.22 25.94
CA GLU A 168 3.08 14.86 26.59
C GLU A 168 2.84 14.09 27.90
N SER A 169 1.77 14.36 28.60
CA SER A 169 1.46 13.66 29.88
C SER A 169 1.23 12.15 29.70
N LYS A 170 0.91 11.72 28.48
CA LYS A 170 0.67 10.32 28.11
C LYS A 170 1.91 9.62 27.54
N LEU A 171 2.99 10.36 27.27
CA LEU A 171 4.20 9.79 26.72
C LEU A 171 5.02 9.07 27.79
N ARG A 172 5.59 7.95 27.41
CA ARG A 172 6.57 7.19 28.20
C ARG A 172 7.88 7.13 27.43
N TYR A 173 8.89 7.73 27.99
CA TYR A 173 10.22 7.75 27.40
C TYR A 173 11.03 6.50 27.78
N PRO A 174 11.95 6.02 26.88
CA PRO A 174 12.22 6.57 25.55
C PRO A 174 11.12 6.25 24.55
N LEU A 175 10.82 7.20 23.66
CA LEU A 175 9.94 6.98 22.52
C LEU A 175 10.69 6.18 21.48
N ARG A 176 10.03 5.19 20.91
CA ARG A 176 10.60 4.42 19.80
C ARG A 176 10.10 4.97 18.46
N VAL A 177 11.02 5.46 17.66
CA VAL A 177 10.78 5.91 16.29
C VAL A 177 11.18 4.80 15.35
N ARG A 178 10.22 4.22 14.67
CA ARG A 178 10.42 3.14 13.72
C ARG A 178 9.40 3.18 12.61
N ARG A 179 9.66 2.46 11.55
CA ARG A 179 8.67 2.21 10.52
C ARG A 179 7.50 1.40 11.09
N TRP A 180 6.30 1.65 10.57
CA TRP A 180 5.13 0.86 10.93
C TRP A 180 5.32 -0.62 10.50
N ARG A 181 4.71 -1.52 11.23
CA ARG A 181 4.72 -2.96 10.96
C ARG A 181 3.28 -3.47 10.90
N ASP A 182 3.10 -4.56 10.18
CA ASP A 182 1.79 -5.23 10.12
C ASP A 182 1.31 -5.54 11.54
N GLY A 183 0.07 -5.12 11.85
CA GLY A 183 -0.50 -5.24 13.19
C GLY A 183 -0.39 -3.99 14.06
N ASP A 184 0.35 -2.97 13.64
CA ASP A 184 0.38 -1.70 14.35
C ASP A 184 -0.99 -1.03 14.37
N SER A 185 -1.35 -0.51 15.52
CA SER A 185 -2.62 0.20 15.72
C SER A 185 -2.43 1.40 16.62
N PHE A 186 -3.30 2.36 16.50
CA PHE A 186 -3.34 3.55 17.35
C PHE A 186 -4.78 3.89 17.72
N VAL A 187 -4.94 4.70 18.75
CA VAL A 187 -6.25 5.26 19.14
C VAL A 187 -6.28 6.69 18.61
N PRO A 188 -7.14 6.99 17.62
CA PRO A 188 -7.28 8.36 17.12
C PRO A 188 -7.77 9.31 18.20
N PHE A 189 -7.40 10.58 18.11
CA PHE A 189 -7.85 11.62 19.03
C PHE A 189 -9.40 11.67 19.06
N GLY A 190 -9.98 11.68 20.27
CA GLY A 190 -11.43 11.72 20.45
C GLY A 190 -12.17 10.40 20.23
N MET A 191 -11.47 9.30 19.96
CA MET A 191 -12.05 7.96 19.78
C MET A 191 -11.60 7.01 20.90
N SER A 192 -12.45 6.01 21.20
CA SER A 192 -12.13 4.95 22.17
C SER A 192 -11.68 3.64 21.50
N GLY A 193 -11.79 3.53 20.17
CA GLY A 193 -11.44 2.34 19.40
C GLY A 193 -10.04 2.40 18.79
N HIS A 194 -9.43 1.21 18.61
CA HIS A 194 -8.15 1.08 17.90
C HIS A 194 -8.35 1.14 16.38
N LYS A 195 -7.50 1.88 15.68
CA LYS A 195 -7.42 1.91 14.23
C LYS A 195 -6.10 1.31 13.80
N LYS A 196 -6.12 0.40 12.82
CA LYS A 196 -4.88 -0.12 12.25
C LYS A 196 -4.17 0.97 11.46
N VAL A 197 -2.84 0.96 11.51
CA VAL A 197 -2.00 1.73 10.61
C VAL A 197 -1.98 0.96 9.30
N SER A 198 -2.43 1.55 8.22
CA SER A 198 -2.50 0.95 6.87
C SER A 198 -1.80 1.85 5.86
#